data_f347749c6bac3ddf1e373426104268c2
#
_entry.id   f347749c6bac3ddf1e373426104268c2
#
_cell.length_a   1.000
_cell.length_b   1.000
_cell.length_c   1.000
_cell.angle_alpha   90.00
_cell.angle_beta   90.00
_cell.angle_gamma   90.00
#
_symmetry.space_group_name_H-M   'P 1'
#
loop_
_entity.id
_entity.type
_entity.pdbx_description
1 polymer ?
#
loop_
_entity_poly.entity_id
_entity_poly.type
_entity_poly.pdbx_seq_one_letter_code
_entity_poly.pdbx_strand_id
1 'polypeptide(L)'
;METRININYTPSKTSEVFGLFTLSFQGSDGKIHSVNTKFNPKQLWEFSRDTSSVAFDLLVLSMIVYNVDRAVLRLSNSDDGWKRNLILLNVPVINLEDMNKGREAFNKAINFLTGDNWDIHFIQADSYSYNPTKKVKEYDPQFFEKVALFSGGLDSL
;
A
#
# COMPACT_ATOMS: atom_id res chain seq x y z
N MET A 1 2.90 13.97 -18.93
CA MET A 1 3.00 14.65 -17.60
C MET A 1 3.42 13.63 -16.54
N GLU A 2 4.32 13.98 -15.61
CA GLU A 2 4.78 13.12 -14.51
C GLU A 2 4.22 13.64 -13.19
N THR A 3 3.65 12.77 -12.37
CA THR A 3 3.11 13.11 -11.05
C THR A 3 3.94 12.43 -9.97
N ARG A 4 4.61 13.22 -9.14
CA ARG A 4 5.39 12.74 -8.00
C ARG A 4 4.55 12.77 -6.74
N ILE A 5 4.42 11.63 -6.10
CA ILE A 5 3.64 11.45 -4.89
C ILE A 5 4.59 11.14 -3.74
N ASN A 6 4.66 12.04 -2.79
CA ASN A 6 5.44 11.82 -1.57
C ASN A 6 4.60 11.12 -0.52
N ILE A 7 5.12 10.02 0.02
CA ILE A 7 4.48 9.23 1.05
C ILE A 7 5.12 9.55 2.39
N ASN A 8 4.31 9.89 3.37
CA ASN A 8 4.76 10.12 4.74
C ASN A 8 3.95 9.25 5.70
N TYR A 9 4.64 8.46 6.50
CA TYR A 9 4.04 7.65 7.56
C TYR A 9 4.24 8.33 8.91
N THR A 10 3.14 8.55 9.61
CA THR A 10 3.14 9.07 10.98
C THR A 10 2.65 7.98 11.92
N PRO A 11 3.51 7.44 12.80
CA PRO A 11 3.11 6.44 13.79
C PRO A 11 1.98 6.96 14.68
N SER A 12 1.09 6.07 15.09
CA SER A 12 0.08 6.41 16.08
C SER A 12 0.71 6.58 17.47
N LYS A 13 0.08 7.39 18.31
CA LYS A 13 0.46 7.55 19.73
C LYS A 13 0.18 6.29 20.56
N THR A 14 -0.70 5.43 20.06
CA THR A 14 -1.07 4.16 20.73
C THR A 14 -0.85 3.01 19.76
N SER A 15 -0.40 1.87 20.28
CA SER A 15 -0.21 0.65 19.49
C SER A 15 -1.52 -0.01 19.03
N GLU A 16 -2.67 0.44 19.53
CA GLU A 16 -3.98 -0.09 19.16
C GLU A 16 -4.49 0.46 17.81
N VAL A 17 -3.92 1.56 17.36
CA VAL A 17 -4.28 2.21 16.10
C VAL A 17 -3.07 2.20 15.18
N PHE A 18 -3.25 1.68 13.99
CA PHE A 18 -2.22 1.80 12.96
C PHE A 18 -2.01 3.28 12.61
N GLY A 19 -0.76 3.65 12.31
CA GLY A 19 -0.42 5.03 11.98
C GLY A 19 -1.14 5.56 10.74
N LEU A 20 -0.87 6.80 10.42
CA LEU A 20 -1.49 7.54 9.32
C LEU A 20 -0.50 7.66 8.17
N PHE A 21 -0.94 7.31 6.95
CA PHE A 21 -0.21 7.65 5.73
C PHE A 21 -0.77 8.94 5.13
N THR A 22 0.11 9.87 4.84
CA THR A 22 -0.22 11.09 4.12
C THR A 22 0.41 11.03 2.73
N LEU A 23 -0.42 11.13 1.70
CA LEU A 23 -0.03 11.20 0.29
C LEU A 23 -0.03 12.67 -0.12
N SER A 24 1.08 13.20 -0.61
CA SER A 24 1.16 14.59 -1.06
C SER A 24 1.69 14.66 -2.49
N PHE A 25 1.01 15.38 -3.36
CA PHE A 25 1.40 15.57 -4.76
C PHE A 25 0.97 16.94 -5.28
N GLN A 26 1.67 17.42 -6.30
CA GLN A 26 1.25 18.64 -7.01
C GLN A 26 0.25 18.26 -8.11
N GLY A 27 -0.92 18.86 -8.07
CA GLY A 27 -1.93 18.68 -9.10
C GLY A 27 -1.64 19.51 -10.37
N SER A 28 -2.40 19.27 -11.43
CA SER A 28 -2.32 20.03 -12.67
C SER A 28 -2.66 21.52 -12.49
N ASP A 29 -3.35 21.85 -11.42
CA ASP A 29 -3.66 23.23 -11.02
C ASP A 29 -2.48 23.95 -10.33
N GLY A 30 -1.32 23.28 -10.23
CA GLY A 30 -0.12 23.77 -9.56
C GLY A 30 -0.18 23.75 -8.04
N LYS A 31 -1.31 23.33 -7.43
CA LYS A 31 -1.47 23.29 -5.98
C LYS A 31 -1.00 21.95 -5.43
N ILE A 32 -0.57 21.99 -4.16
CA ILE A 32 -0.26 20.76 -3.43
C ILE A 32 -1.56 20.20 -2.86
N HIS A 33 -1.86 18.97 -3.27
CA HIS A 33 -2.94 18.15 -2.73
C HIS A 33 -2.38 17.20 -1.68
N SER A 34 -3.12 17.02 -0.59
CA SER A 34 -2.75 16.09 0.48
C SER A 34 -3.93 15.24 0.86
N VAL A 35 -3.71 13.93 0.87
CA VAL A 35 -4.74 12.92 1.21
C VAL A 35 -4.25 12.08 2.36
N ASN A 36 -5.02 12.05 3.43
CA ASN A 36 -4.76 11.19 4.58
C ASN A 36 -5.47 9.85 4.41
N THR A 37 -4.70 8.77 4.49
CA THR A 37 -5.24 7.42 4.40
C THR A 37 -5.16 6.74 5.75
N LYS A 38 -6.30 6.24 6.22
CA LYS A 38 -6.37 5.41 7.41
C LYS A 38 -6.38 3.94 6.99
N PHE A 39 -5.51 3.17 7.59
CA PHE A 39 -5.44 1.73 7.41
C PHE A 39 -5.80 1.05 8.71
N ASN A 40 -6.66 0.03 8.64
CA ASN A 40 -7.00 -0.79 9.79
C ASN A 40 -6.64 -2.25 9.51
N PRO A 41 -5.41 -2.68 9.84
CA PRO A 41 -4.96 -4.04 9.59
C PRO A 41 -5.49 -5.06 10.59
N LYS A 42 -6.46 -4.70 11.43
CA LYS A 42 -6.91 -5.51 12.55
C LYS A 42 -7.22 -6.96 12.15
N GLN A 43 -7.97 -7.17 11.07
CA GLN A 43 -8.35 -8.51 10.64
C GLN A 43 -7.13 -9.34 10.22
N LEU A 44 -6.17 -8.71 9.52
CA LEU A 44 -4.93 -9.37 9.11
C LEU A 44 -3.97 -9.61 10.27
N TRP A 45 -3.90 -8.65 11.20
CA TRP A 45 -3.17 -8.82 12.44
C TRP A 45 -3.68 -10.03 13.24
N GLU A 46 -4.98 -10.25 13.20
CA GLU A 46 -5.60 -11.41 13.84
C GLU A 46 -5.04 -12.74 13.32
N PHE A 47 -4.63 -12.80 12.06
CA PHE A 47 -4.06 -14.01 11.46
C PHE A 47 -2.53 -14.12 11.63
N SER A 48 -1.77 -13.08 11.35
CA SER A 48 -0.31 -13.18 11.29
C SER A 48 0.38 -12.69 12.56
N ARG A 49 -0.20 -11.71 13.26
CA ARG A 49 0.41 -11.02 14.41
C ARG A 49 1.83 -10.48 14.16
N ASP A 50 2.22 -10.41 12.90
CA ASP A 50 3.56 -10.02 12.46
C ASP A 50 3.47 -8.84 11.50
N THR A 51 3.90 -7.67 11.99
CA THR A 51 4.03 -6.45 11.17
C THR A 51 5.42 -6.27 10.60
N SER A 52 6.35 -7.19 10.89
CA SER A 52 7.74 -7.11 10.43
C SER A 52 8.01 -7.91 9.15
N SER A 53 7.02 -8.68 8.67
CA SER A 53 7.17 -9.54 7.51
C SER A 53 7.11 -8.77 6.19
N VAL A 54 7.77 -9.30 5.15
CA VAL A 54 7.66 -8.80 3.77
C VAL A 54 6.21 -8.79 3.28
N ALA A 55 5.40 -9.77 3.72
CA ALA A 55 3.98 -9.82 3.40
C ALA A 55 3.22 -8.60 3.94
N PHE A 56 3.61 -8.09 5.10
CA PHE A 56 3.01 -6.88 5.65
C PHE A 56 3.47 -5.62 4.89
N ASP A 57 4.74 -5.55 4.47
CA ASP A 57 5.22 -4.47 3.59
C ASP A 57 4.45 -4.45 2.26
N LEU A 58 4.19 -5.63 1.66
CA LEU A 58 3.37 -5.75 0.45
C LEU A 58 1.93 -5.28 0.66
N LEU A 59 1.35 -5.57 1.82
CA LEU A 59 0.02 -5.09 2.17
C LEU A 59 -0.01 -3.56 2.27
N VAL A 60 0.98 -2.97 2.94
CA VAL A 60 1.12 -1.50 3.06
C VAL A 60 1.30 -0.88 1.67
N LEU A 61 2.17 -1.45 0.82
CA LEU A 61 2.33 -1.01 -0.56
C LEU A 61 1.01 -1.05 -1.34
N SER A 62 0.29 -2.16 -1.25
CA SER A 62 -0.99 -2.33 -1.94
C SER A 62 -2.03 -1.28 -1.52
N MET A 63 -2.08 -0.97 -0.22
CA MET A 63 -2.94 0.07 0.32
C MET A 63 -2.55 1.47 -0.21
N ILE A 64 -1.24 1.77 -0.25
CA ILE A 64 -0.74 3.04 -0.78
C ILE A 64 -1.11 3.18 -2.26
N VAL A 65 -0.81 2.15 -3.07
CA VAL A 65 -1.15 2.14 -4.51
C VAL A 65 -2.64 2.35 -4.74
N TYR A 66 -3.49 1.64 -4.01
CA TYR A 66 -4.94 1.79 -4.08
C TYR A 66 -5.41 3.23 -3.79
N ASN A 67 -4.85 3.86 -2.76
CA ASN A 67 -5.23 5.22 -2.39
C ASN A 67 -4.68 6.26 -3.38
N VAL A 68 -3.48 6.07 -3.92
CA VAL A 68 -2.92 6.92 -4.96
C VAL A 68 -3.75 6.82 -6.24
N ASP A 69 -4.12 5.62 -6.65
CA ASP A 69 -4.96 5.40 -7.84
C ASP A 69 -6.29 6.18 -7.77
N ARG A 70 -6.88 6.26 -6.59
CA ARG A 70 -8.11 7.00 -6.34
C ARG A 70 -7.91 8.51 -6.20
N ALA A 71 -6.79 8.94 -5.62
CA ALA A 71 -6.54 10.35 -5.33
C ALA A 71 -6.05 11.13 -6.55
N VAL A 72 -5.22 10.51 -7.40
CA VAL A 72 -4.63 11.14 -8.59
C VAL A 72 -5.53 10.87 -9.80
N LEU A 73 -6.41 11.80 -10.11
CA LEU A 73 -7.38 11.64 -11.19
C LEU A 73 -6.71 11.57 -12.57
N ARG A 74 -7.13 10.64 -13.42
CA ARG A 74 -6.59 10.44 -14.79
C ARG A 74 -6.76 11.69 -15.66
N LEU A 75 -7.94 12.26 -15.70
CA LEU A 75 -8.26 13.42 -16.54
C LEU A 75 -7.35 14.63 -16.28
N SER A 76 -6.88 14.78 -15.04
CA SER A 76 -6.08 15.94 -14.63
C SER A 76 -4.58 15.67 -14.61
N ASN A 77 -4.15 14.40 -14.68
CA ASN A 77 -2.76 14.02 -14.44
C ASN A 77 -2.18 13.09 -15.52
N SER A 78 -2.78 13.11 -16.72
CA SER A 78 -2.26 12.42 -17.89
C SER A 78 -2.28 13.34 -19.10
N ASP A 79 -1.42 13.08 -20.09
CA ASP A 79 -1.33 13.89 -21.31
C ASP A 79 -2.49 13.62 -22.27
N ASP A 80 -3.02 12.39 -22.26
CA ASP A 80 -4.07 11.90 -23.15
C ASP A 80 -5.40 11.61 -22.43
N GLY A 81 -5.51 11.92 -21.14
CA GLY A 81 -6.66 11.61 -20.29
C GLY A 81 -6.74 10.14 -19.86
N TRP A 82 -5.77 9.31 -20.26
CA TRP A 82 -5.84 7.86 -20.04
C TRP A 82 -4.70 7.34 -19.17
N LYS A 83 -3.45 7.51 -19.59
CA LYS A 83 -2.27 6.91 -18.94
C LYS A 83 -1.50 7.93 -18.12
N ARG A 84 -1.31 7.63 -16.83
CA ARG A 84 -0.53 8.47 -15.90
C ARG A 84 0.90 7.94 -15.79
N ASN A 85 1.84 8.85 -15.51
CA ASN A 85 3.19 8.50 -15.06
C ASN A 85 3.31 8.90 -13.59
N LEU A 86 3.32 7.91 -12.71
CA LEU A 86 3.24 8.05 -11.26
C LEU A 86 4.54 7.61 -10.60
N ILE A 87 5.19 8.52 -9.86
CA ILE A 87 6.38 8.20 -9.09
C ILE A 87 6.04 8.26 -7.61
N LEU A 88 6.09 7.12 -6.93
CA LEU A 88 5.95 7.05 -5.49
C LEU A 88 7.29 7.25 -4.81
N LEU A 89 7.39 8.28 -4.00
CA LEU A 89 8.59 8.62 -3.24
C LEU A 89 8.40 8.28 -1.77
N ASN A 90 9.46 7.79 -1.13
CA ASN A 90 9.53 7.56 0.30
C ASN A 90 8.49 6.53 0.82
N VAL A 91 8.20 5.50 0.05
CA VAL A 91 7.34 4.40 0.50
C VAL A 91 8.04 3.66 1.64
N PRO A 92 7.55 3.74 2.88
CA PRO A 92 8.21 3.13 4.02
C PRO A 92 8.02 1.62 4.00
N VAL A 93 9.11 0.87 4.24
CA VAL A 93 9.09 -0.60 4.34
C VAL A 93 10.10 -1.06 5.39
N ILE A 94 9.79 -2.15 6.09
CA ILE A 94 10.68 -2.74 7.11
C ILE A 94 11.76 -3.59 6.43
N ASN A 95 11.39 -4.34 5.40
CA ASN A 95 12.30 -5.25 4.68
C ASN A 95 12.82 -4.61 3.39
N LEU A 96 13.57 -3.49 3.54
CA LEU A 96 13.99 -2.65 2.41
C LEU A 96 14.76 -3.43 1.34
N GLU A 97 15.66 -4.34 1.73
CA GLU A 97 16.47 -5.12 0.78
C GLU A 97 15.58 -6.02 -0.09
N ASP A 98 14.66 -6.76 0.54
CA ASP A 98 13.78 -7.70 -0.18
C ASP A 98 12.75 -6.95 -1.05
N MET A 99 12.22 -5.84 -0.55
CA MET A 99 11.32 -5.00 -1.33
C MET A 99 12.02 -4.37 -2.53
N ASN A 100 13.29 -3.95 -2.40
CA ASN A 100 14.07 -3.45 -3.54
C ASN A 100 14.41 -4.55 -4.55
N LYS A 101 14.68 -5.79 -4.13
CA LYS A 101 14.84 -6.92 -5.04
C LYS A 101 13.59 -7.16 -5.89
N GLY A 102 12.41 -6.98 -5.28
CA GLY A 102 11.11 -7.15 -5.95
C GLY A 102 10.63 -5.93 -6.74
N ARG A 103 11.26 -4.76 -6.62
CA ARG A 103 10.75 -3.47 -7.14
C ARG A 103 10.34 -3.51 -8.61
N GLU A 104 11.18 -4.09 -9.46
CA GLU A 104 10.87 -4.18 -10.89
C GLU A 104 9.64 -5.04 -11.18
N ALA A 105 9.50 -6.16 -10.46
CA ALA A 105 8.33 -7.04 -10.57
C ALA A 105 7.06 -6.34 -10.09
N PHE A 106 7.13 -5.59 -8.99
CA PHE A 106 5.99 -4.80 -8.49
C PHE A 106 5.58 -3.73 -9.50
N ASN A 107 6.53 -2.96 -10.02
CA ASN A 107 6.24 -1.94 -11.04
C ASN A 107 5.55 -2.58 -12.27
N LYS A 108 6.07 -3.69 -12.78
CA LYS A 108 5.46 -4.40 -13.92
C LYS A 108 4.03 -4.89 -13.62
N ALA A 109 3.83 -5.49 -12.45
CA ALA A 109 2.51 -5.99 -12.04
C ALA A 109 1.49 -4.85 -11.90
N ILE A 110 1.87 -3.76 -11.24
CA ILE A 110 0.98 -2.62 -11.01
C ILE A 110 0.71 -1.90 -12.34
N ASN A 111 1.71 -1.73 -13.21
CA ASN A 111 1.53 -1.18 -14.55
C ASN A 111 0.52 -1.98 -15.36
N PHE A 112 0.61 -3.30 -15.31
CA PHE A 112 -0.34 -4.18 -15.99
C PHE A 112 -1.75 -4.04 -15.42
N LEU A 113 -1.91 -4.04 -14.11
CA LEU A 113 -3.21 -3.98 -13.43
C LEU A 113 -3.92 -2.64 -13.62
N THR A 114 -3.17 -1.54 -13.65
CA THR A 114 -3.75 -0.19 -13.68
C THR A 114 -3.76 0.44 -15.07
N GLY A 115 -2.91 -0.03 -15.97
CA GLY A 115 -2.68 0.57 -17.28
C GLY A 115 -1.82 1.85 -17.22
N ASP A 116 -1.32 2.23 -16.04
CA ASP A 116 -0.46 3.39 -15.83
C ASP A 116 1.03 3.00 -15.82
N ASN A 117 1.92 3.96 -15.79
CA ASN A 117 3.34 3.76 -15.51
C ASN A 117 3.61 4.13 -14.06
N TRP A 118 4.11 3.18 -13.29
CA TRP A 118 4.48 3.38 -11.89
C TRP A 118 5.98 3.19 -11.72
N ASP A 119 6.58 4.06 -10.92
CA ASP A 119 7.93 3.90 -10.39
C ASP A 119 7.93 4.11 -8.88
N ILE A 120 8.33 3.07 -8.13
CA ILE A 120 8.19 3.03 -6.67
C ILE A 120 9.57 3.09 -6.03
N HIS A 121 9.75 4.04 -5.12
CA HIS A 121 10.98 4.23 -4.36
C HIS A 121 10.72 3.98 -2.87
N PHE A 122 11.37 2.95 -2.35
CA PHE A 122 11.26 2.55 -0.95
C PHE A 122 12.26 3.28 -0.05
N ILE A 123 11.87 3.48 1.21
CA ILE A 123 12.76 3.92 2.29
C ILE A 123 12.64 2.96 3.47
N GLN A 124 13.72 2.87 4.26
CA GLN A 124 13.71 2.09 5.49
C GLN A 124 12.77 2.68 6.51
N ALA A 125 11.88 1.86 7.06
CA ALA A 125 11.10 2.15 8.26
C ALA A 125 11.60 1.30 9.43
N ASP A 126 11.64 1.87 10.63
CA ASP A 126 12.11 1.15 11.82
C ASP A 126 11.08 0.10 12.27
N SER A 127 9.82 0.47 12.30
CA SER A 127 8.72 -0.43 12.66
C SER A 127 7.37 0.18 12.31
N TYR A 128 6.37 -0.69 12.14
CA TYR A 128 4.97 -0.29 12.24
C TYR A 128 4.48 -0.59 13.64
N SER A 129 4.40 0.42 14.49
CA SER A 129 3.97 0.28 15.88
C SER A 129 2.47 -0.04 15.95
N TYR A 130 2.14 -1.33 15.80
CA TYR A 130 0.76 -1.82 15.86
C TYR A 130 0.71 -3.12 16.68
N ASN A 131 0.02 -3.08 17.81
CA ASN A 131 -0.19 -4.23 18.68
C ASN A 131 -1.53 -4.06 19.43
N PRO A 132 -2.65 -4.38 18.79
CA PRO A 132 -3.95 -4.25 19.43
C PRO A 132 -4.12 -5.26 20.57
N THR A 133 -4.55 -4.77 21.73
CA THR A 133 -4.66 -5.56 22.96
C THR A 133 -5.86 -6.52 23.00
N LYS A 134 -6.81 -6.41 22.07
CA LYS A 134 -7.96 -7.32 22.05
C LYS A 134 -7.55 -8.73 21.62
N LYS A 135 -7.76 -9.69 22.52
CA LYS A 135 -7.66 -11.13 22.21
C LYS A 135 -8.55 -11.45 21.02
N VAL A 136 -7.94 -12.00 20.01
CA VAL A 136 -8.59 -12.53 18.83
C VAL A 136 -8.89 -14.00 19.07
N LYS A 137 -9.91 -14.53 18.40
CA LYS A 137 -10.12 -15.98 18.33
C LYS A 137 -8.84 -16.62 17.81
N GLU A 138 -8.29 -17.53 18.57
CA GLU A 138 -7.15 -18.32 18.12
C GLU A 138 -7.63 -19.24 16.99
N TYR A 139 -7.18 -18.98 15.79
CA TYR A 139 -7.26 -19.94 14.71
C TYR A 139 -5.99 -20.78 14.77
N ASP A 140 -6.14 -22.08 14.83
CA ASP A 140 -4.98 -22.98 14.72
C ASP A 140 -4.50 -22.99 13.26
N PRO A 141 -3.32 -22.40 12.97
CA PRO A 141 -2.81 -22.33 11.60
C PRO A 141 -2.50 -23.72 11.02
N GLN A 142 -2.43 -24.77 11.83
CA GLN A 142 -2.16 -26.14 11.38
C GLN A 142 -3.27 -26.71 10.48
N PHE A 143 -4.48 -26.14 10.53
CA PHE A 143 -5.60 -26.59 9.71
C PHE A 143 -5.66 -25.99 8.30
N PHE A 144 -4.82 -24.98 8.01
CA PHE A 144 -4.92 -24.26 6.74
C PHE A 144 -3.53 -24.11 6.11
N GLU A 145 -3.28 -24.82 5.02
CA GLU A 145 -2.06 -24.63 4.23
C GLU A 145 -2.17 -23.42 3.29
N LYS A 146 -3.37 -23.12 2.82
CA LYS A 146 -3.64 -22.06 1.85
C LYS A 146 -5.01 -21.43 2.09
N VAL A 147 -5.11 -20.15 1.85
CA VAL A 147 -6.38 -19.41 1.81
C VAL A 147 -6.56 -18.85 0.40
N ALA A 148 -7.71 -19.12 -0.22
CA ALA A 148 -8.10 -18.53 -1.49
C ALA A 148 -9.36 -17.69 -1.31
N LEU A 149 -9.41 -16.55 -2.01
CA LEU A 149 -10.63 -15.76 -2.10
C LEU A 149 -11.51 -16.37 -3.19
N PHE A 150 -12.71 -16.79 -2.80
CA PHE A 150 -13.72 -17.29 -3.73
C PHE A 150 -14.84 -16.26 -3.86
N SER A 151 -14.91 -15.59 -5.00
CA SER A 151 -15.89 -14.53 -5.22
C SER A 151 -17.29 -15.04 -5.62
N GLY A 152 -17.40 -16.31 -6.00
CA GLY A 152 -18.65 -16.88 -6.55
C GLY A 152 -19.02 -16.35 -7.94
N GLY A 153 -18.17 -15.56 -8.59
CA GLY A 153 -18.32 -15.13 -9.96
C GLY A 153 -17.98 -16.22 -10.97
N LEU A 154 -18.42 -16.07 -12.23
CA LEU A 154 -18.13 -17.00 -13.31
C LEU A 154 -16.63 -17.23 -13.54
N ASP A 155 -15.80 -16.26 -13.24
CA ASP A 155 -14.34 -16.33 -13.37
C ASP A 155 -13.65 -17.08 -12.22
N SER A 156 -14.42 -17.53 -11.22
CA SER A 156 -13.91 -18.27 -10.04
C SER A 156 -14.22 -19.77 -10.09
N LEU A 157 -14.82 -20.23 -11.19
CA LEU A 157 -15.11 -21.66 -11.45
C LEU A 157 -13.94 -22.28 -12.29
#